data_60c3ef2071c1def2955e7671c0681bd3
#
_entry.id   60c3ef2071c1def2955e7671c0681bd3
#
_cell.length_a   1.000
_cell.length_b   1.000
_cell.length_c   1.000
_cell.angle_alpha   90.00
_cell.angle_beta   90.00
_cell.angle_gamma   90.00
#
_symmetry.space_group_name_H-M   'P 1'
#
loop_
_entity.id
_entity.type
_entity.pdbx_description
1 polymer ?
#
loop_
_entity_poly.entity_id
_entity_poly.type
_entity_poly.pdbx_seq_one_letter_code
_entity_poly.pdbx_strand_id
1 'polypeptide(L)'
;MNKLESILSLCRRSGKLVIGYDRIKSGRVRAELIVLASDASERTKSHSAGFTADGGKVFQTDLTMERLGSLLGAGKVAVFAVTEKGLAGLVTEAFGSFEGNS
;
A
#
# COMPACT_ATOMS: atom_id res chain seq x y z
N MET A 1 2.39 -17.67 7.36
CA MET A 1 2.39 -16.26 6.94
C MET A 1 3.44 -16.07 5.85
N ASN A 2 3.10 -15.48 4.73
CA ASN A 2 4.07 -15.24 3.67
C ASN A 2 4.90 -13.96 3.94
N LYS A 3 5.92 -13.75 3.14
CA LYS A 3 6.84 -12.62 3.31
C LYS A 3 6.10 -11.27 3.23
N LEU A 4 5.17 -11.15 2.29
CA LEU A 4 4.40 -9.91 2.12
C LEU A 4 3.57 -9.60 3.35
N GLU A 5 2.86 -10.58 3.89
CA GLU A 5 2.07 -10.38 5.11
C GLU A 5 2.95 -9.98 6.28
N SER A 6 4.13 -10.59 6.42
CA SER A 6 5.07 -10.27 7.50
C SER A 6 5.55 -8.82 7.41
N ILE A 7 5.90 -8.37 6.21
CA ILE A 7 6.38 -7.00 5.99
C ILE A 7 5.24 -6.00 6.25
N LEU A 8 4.03 -6.27 5.77
CA LEU A 8 2.88 -5.38 5.99
C LEU A 8 2.53 -5.30 7.47
N SER A 9 2.62 -6.42 8.20
CA SER A 9 2.41 -6.46 9.63
C SER A 9 3.45 -5.61 10.37
N LEU A 10 4.70 -5.68 9.94
CA LEU A 10 5.77 -4.85 10.49
C LEU A 10 5.49 -3.36 10.27
N CYS A 11 5.09 -2.97 9.07
CA CYS A 11 4.74 -1.58 8.76
C CYS A 11 3.61 -1.08 9.67
N ARG A 12 2.60 -1.91 9.87
CA ARG A 12 1.46 -1.58 10.71
C ARG A 12 1.86 -1.38 12.16
N ARG A 13 2.65 -2.30 12.71
CA ARG A 13 3.12 -2.22 14.10
C ARG A 13 4.04 -1.04 14.33
N SER A 14 4.78 -0.64 13.30
CA SER A 14 5.69 0.50 13.37
C SER A 14 4.99 1.86 13.21
N GLY A 15 3.68 1.85 12.94
CA GLY A 15 2.93 3.09 12.71
C GLY A 15 3.26 3.75 11.37
N LYS A 16 3.79 3.00 10.42
CA LYS A 16 4.23 3.52 9.12
C LYS A 16 3.31 3.12 7.98
N LEU A 17 2.14 2.56 8.31
CA LEU A 17 1.14 2.13 7.33
C LEU A 17 -0.14 2.92 7.53
N VAL A 18 -0.64 3.52 6.46
CA VAL A 18 -1.93 4.24 6.47
C VAL A 18 -2.85 3.57 5.46
N ILE A 19 -3.96 3.02 5.92
CA ILE A 19 -4.90 2.26 5.10
C ILE A 19 -6.11 3.12 4.75
N GLY A 20 -6.40 3.23 3.46
CA GLY A 20 -7.59 3.91 2.96
C GLY A 20 -7.33 5.36 2.58
N TYR A 21 -8.02 5.78 1.52
CA TYR A 21 -7.85 7.12 0.97
C TYR A 21 -8.21 8.22 1.97
N ASP A 22 -9.29 8.03 2.73
CA ASP A 22 -9.74 9.05 3.68
C ASP A 22 -8.70 9.34 4.75
N ARG A 23 -8.03 8.30 5.24
CA ARG A 23 -6.97 8.47 6.24
C ARG A 23 -5.72 9.09 5.65
N ILE A 24 -5.38 8.72 4.41
CA ILE A 24 -4.25 9.32 3.70
C ILE A 24 -4.50 10.82 3.54
N LYS A 25 -5.70 11.18 3.09
CA LYS A 25 -6.08 12.58 2.87
C LYS A 25 -6.13 13.37 4.17
N SER A 26 -6.84 12.86 5.19
CA SER A 26 -7.02 13.59 6.45
C SER A 26 -5.71 13.71 7.23
N GLY A 27 -4.83 12.74 7.13
CA GLY A 27 -3.52 12.77 7.76
C GLY A 27 -2.48 13.56 6.99
N ARG A 28 -2.83 14.07 5.81
CA ARG A 28 -1.90 14.79 4.91
C ARG A 28 -0.61 14.00 4.72
N VAL A 29 -0.80 12.71 4.47
CA VAL A 29 0.30 11.76 4.39
C VAL A 29 1.24 12.10 3.23
N ARG A 30 2.55 11.96 3.48
CA ARG A 30 3.56 12.03 2.44
C ARG A 30 4.14 10.64 2.32
N ALA A 31 3.66 9.91 1.34
CA ALA A 31 3.96 8.49 1.22
C ALA A 31 5.24 8.23 0.43
N GLU A 32 6.08 7.37 0.96
CA GLU A 32 7.22 6.84 0.21
C GLU A 32 6.76 5.81 -0.81
N LEU A 33 5.62 5.16 -0.52
CA LEU A 33 5.00 4.20 -1.42
C LEU A 33 3.48 4.27 -1.27
N ILE A 34 2.79 4.36 -2.39
CA ILE A 34 1.33 4.19 -2.47
C ILE A 34 1.07 2.89 -3.21
N VAL A 35 0.27 2.01 -2.63
CA VAL A 35 -0.12 0.75 -3.28
C VAL A 35 -1.61 0.79 -3.57
N LEU A 36 -1.96 0.54 -4.82
CA LEU A 36 -3.34 0.57 -5.32
C LEU A 36 -3.80 -0.83 -5.71
N ALA A 37 -5.01 -1.21 -5.30
CA ALA A 37 -5.62 -2.46 -5.74
C ALA A 37 -5.92 -2.42 -7.24
N SER A 38 -5.95 -3.59 -7.88
CA SER A 38 -6.19 -3.68 -9.32
C SER A 38 -7.55 -3.13 -9.74
N ASP A 39 -8.54 -3.26 -8.88
CA ASP A 39 -9.92 -2.81 -9.13
C ASP A 39 -10.30 -1.54 -8.38
N ALA A 40 -9.32 -0.78 -7.90
CA ALA A 40 -9.57 0.54 -7.33
C ALA A 40 -10.12 1.47 -8.41
N SER A 41 -10.99 2.40 -8.03
CA SER A 41 -11.56 3.35 -8.98
C SER A 41 -10.47 4.27 -9.55
N GLU A 42 -10.69 4.76 -10.77
CA GLU A 42 -9.76 5.71 -11.39
C GLU A 42 -9.60 6.98 -10.53
N ARG A 43 -10.67 7.40 -9.88
CA ARG A 43 -10.64 8.54 -8.99
C ARG A 43 -9.71 8.30 -7.80
N THR A 44 -9.83 7.14 -7.16
CA THR A 44 -8.94 6.77 -6.05
C THR A 44 -7.48 6.72 -6.51
N LYS A 45 -7.23 6.12 -7.68
CA LYS A 45 -5.88 6.03 -8.22
C LYS A 45 -5.27 7.42 -8.44
N SER A 46 -6.00 8.29 -9.12
CA SER A 46 -5.49 9.60 -9.47
C SER A 46 -5.32 10.51 -8.24
N HIS A 47 -6.29 10.50 -7.32
CA HIS A 47 -6.22 11.34 -6.13
C HIS A 47 -5.13 10.86 -5.14
N SER A 48 -4.98 9.55 -4.99
CA SER A 48 -3.98 9.00 -4.08
C SER A 48 -2.56 9.35 -4.50
N ALA A 49 -2.30 9.40 -5.80
CA ALA A 49 -0.97 9.72 -6.31
C ALA A 49 -0.48 11.09 -5.82
N GLY A 50 -1.39 12.02 -5.53
CA GLY A 50 -1.05 13.34 -5.03
C GLY A 50 -0.44 13.35 -3.62
N PHE A 51 -0.49 12.24 -2.92
CA PHE A 51 0.05 12.15 -1.56
C PHE A 51 1.42 11.47 -1.49
N THR A 52 2.09 11.26 -2.62
CA THR A 52 3.45 10.73 -2.63
C THR A 52 4.44 11.81 -2.21
N ALA A 53 5.45 11.40 -1.43
CA ALA A 53 6.58 12.25 -1.09
C ALA A 53 7.49 12.41 -2.31
N ASP A 54 8.41 13.38 -2.26
CA ASP A 54 9.43 13.52 -3.30
C ASP A 54 10.25 12.23 -3.38
N GLY A 55 10.31 11.65 -4.57
CA GLY A 55 10.97 10.37 -4.78
C GLY A 55 10.13 9.17 -4.39
N GLY A 56 8.93 9.40 -3.87
CA GLY A 56 7.99 8.33 -3.56
C GLY A 56 7.43 7.69 -4.82
N LYS A 57 6.89 6.50 -4.67
CA LYS A 57 6.40 5.70 -5.81
C LYS A 57 4.95 5.31 -5.64
N VAL A 58 4.27 5.14 -6.76
CA VAL A 58 2.91 4.59 -6.82
C VAL A 58 3.00 3.23 -7.52
N PHE A 59 2.46 2.22 -6.88
CA PHE A 59 2.47 0.87 -7.42
C PHE A 59 1.04 0.32 -7.46
N GLN A 60 0.63 -0.18 -8.61
CA GLN A 60 -0.65 -0.87 -8.74
C GLN A 60 -0.39 -2.37 -8.72
N THR A 61 -0.91 -3.03 -7.70
CA THR A 61 -0.79 -4.49 -7.57
C THR A 61 -1.85 -5.18 -8.44
N ASP A 62 -1.62 -6.46 -8.75
CA ASP A 62 -2.62 -7.30 -9.41
C ASP A 62 -3.70 -7.78 -8.44
N LEU A 63 -3.52 -7.57 -7.15
CA LEU A 63 -4.48 -7.99 -6.13
C LEU A 63 -5.71 -7.08 -6.12
N THR A 64 -6.88 -7.69 -5.93
CA THR A 64 -8.13 -6.93 -5.80
C THR A 64 -8.21 -6.25 -4.43
N MET A 65 -9.17 -5.34 -4.29
CA MET A 65 -9.46 -4.71 -2.99
C MET A 65 -9.74 -5.74 -1.90
N GLU A 66 -10.45 -6.80 -2.25
CA GLU A 66 -10.78 -7.87 -1.32
C GLU A 66 -9.53 -8.62 -0.85
N ARG A 67 -8.67 -8.99 -1.79
CA ARG A 67 -7.43 -9.72 -1.48
C ARG A 67 -6.46 -8.84 -0.71
N LEU A 68 -6.35 -7.59 -1.08
CA LEU A 68 -5.47 -6.65 -0.40
C LEU A 68 -5.95 -6.43 1.04
N GLY A 69 -7.26 -6.28 1.23
CA GLY A 69 -7.85 -6.18 2.56
C GLY A 69 -7.56 -7.43 3.41
N SER A 70 -7.66 -8.60 2.81
CA SER A 70 -7.37 -9.86 3.49
C SER A 70 -5.92 -9.90 4.00
N LEU A 71 -4.97 -9.46 3.17
CA LEU A 71 -3.56 -9.39 3.57
C LEU A 71 -3.32 -8.43 4.74
N LEU A 72 -4.11 -7.37 4.80
CA LEU A 72 -3.96 -6.33 5.83
C LEU A 72 -4.83 -6.58 7.06
N GLY A 73 -5.60 -7.65 7.07
CA GLY A 73 -6.53 -7.93 8.16
C GLY A 73 -7.66 -6.92 8.25
N ALA A 74 -8.04 -6.37 7.11
CA ALA A 74 -9.12 -5.37 7.01
C ALA A 74 -10.21 -5.88 6.07
N GLY A 75 -11.22 -5.08 5.79
CA GLY A 75 -12.25 -5.40 4.80
C GLY A 75 -11.68 -5.24 3.38
N LYS A 76 -12.33 -4.44 2.55
CA LYS A 76 -11.79 -4.11 1.23
C LYS A 76 -10.85 -2.93 1.34
N VAL A 77 -9.69 -3.01 0.70
CA VAL A 77 -8.69 -1.94 0.72
C VAL A 77 -8.34 -1.55 -0.72
N ALA A 78 -8.72 -0.35 -1.11
CA ALA A 78 -8.42 0.17 -2.44
C ALA A 78 -7.01 0.74 -2.53
N VAL A 79 -6.51 1.31 -1.43
CA VAL A 79 -5.22 1.99 -1.39
C VAL A 79 -4.64 1.94 0.02
N PHE A 80 -3.33 1.81 0.11
CA PHE A 80 -2.62 2.06 1.36
C PHE A 80 -1.30 2.77 1.07
N ALA A 81 -0.76 3.41 2.10
CA ALA A 81 0.48 4.16 2.01
C ALA A 81 1.49 3.65 3.02
N VAL A 82 2.76 3.64 2.63
CA VAL A 82 3.89 3.37 3.53
C VAL A 82 4.69 4.66 3.63
N THR A 83 4.90 5.14 4.85
CA THR A 83 5.45 6.49 5.09
C THR A 83 6.94 6.49 5.44
N GLU A 84 7.58 5.33 5.47
CA GLU A 84 8.99 5.21 5.79
C GLU A 84 9.72 4.53 4.63
N LYS A 85 10.84 5.12 4.22
CA LYS A 85 11.54 4.74 2.99
C LYS A 85 12.06 3.31 2.99
N GLY A 86 12.68 2.88 4.07
CA GLY A 86 13.22 1.52 4.17
C GLY A 86 12.12 0.46 4.10
N LEU A 87 11.02 0.70 4.81
CA LEU A 87 9.87 -0.21 4.78
C LEU A 87 9.20 -0.20 3.41
N ALA A 88 9.13 0.96 2.75
CA ALA A 88 8.60 1.07 1.39
C ALA A 88 9.38 0.18 0.42
N GLY A 89 10.69 0.17 0.53
CA GLY A 89 11.54 -0.70 -0.27
C GLY A 89 11.28 -2.18 -0.04
N LEU A 90 11.12 -2.56 1.22
CA LEU A 90 10.81 -3.94 1.58
C LEU A 90 9.44 -4.38 1.06
N VAL A 91 8.45 -3.48 1.14
CA VAL A 91 7.11 -3.76 0.62
C VAL A 91 7.15 -3.96 -0.90
N THR A 92 7.83 -3.06 -1.60
CA THR A 92 7.97 -3.16 -3.06
C THR A 92 8.62 -4.49 -3.46
N GLU A 93 9.70 -4.85 -2.78
CA GLU A 93 10.40 -6.12 -3.03
C GLU A 93 9.50 -7.32 -2.74
N ALA A 94 8.75 -7.27 -1.64
CA ALA A 94 7.85 -8.37 -1.26
C ALA A 94 6.71 -8.54 -2.27
N PHE A 95 6.16 -7.45 -2.81
CA PHE A 95 5.15 -7.54 -3.86
C PHE A 95 5.74 -8.13 -5.14
N GLY A 96 6.94 -7.73 -5.50
CA GLY A 96 7.62 -8.29 -6.66
C GLY A 96 7.77 -9.80 -6.57
N SER A 97 8.24 -10.30 -5.43
CA SER A 97 8.38 -11.73 -5.19
C SER A 97 7.03 -12.45 -5.17
N PHE A 98 6.04 -11.85 -4.54
CA PHE A 98 4.69 -12.42 -4.40
C PHE A 98 4.01 -12.57 -5.77
N GLU A 99 4.03 -11.53 -6.58
CA GLU A 99 3.38 -11.53 -7.90
C GLU A 99 4.19 -12.27 -8.95
N GLY A 100 5.49 -12.24 -8.84
CA GLY A 100 6.38 -12.93 -9.76
C GLY A 100 6.30 -14.45 -9.68
N ASN A 101 5.74 -15.00 -8.61
CA ASN A 101 5.59 -16.43 -8.40
C ASN A 101 4.24 -16.97 -8.86
N SER A 102 3.40 -16.12 -9.38
CA SER A 102 2.06 -16.51 -9.83
C SER A 102 2.06 -17.08 -11.24
#